data_1c1b9c4c105fc99aa9607d59b6287087
#
_entry.id   1c1b9c4c105fc99aa9607d59b6287087
#
_cell.length_a   1.000
_cell.length_b   1.000
_cell.length_c   1.000
_cell.angle_alpha   90.00
_cell.angle_beta   90.00
_cell.angle_gamma   90.00
#
_symmetry.space_group_name_H-M   'P 1'
#
loop_
_entity.id
_entity.type
_entity.pdbx_description
1 polymer ?
#
loop_
_entity_poly.entity_id
_entity_poly.type
_entity_poly.pdbx_seq_one_letter_code
_entity_poly.pdbx_strand_id
1 'polypeptide(L)'
;MLSTEVEEGGAKCEKLERVVIGNNEEKFFQVGVQLPHRERQELIDFLRKNIDVFAWSAYKASGVDPDFICYRLNVNPFTIPKKQPPRRSSREHFDAVKGEVLKLKQARAINEVFYLEWLANTVVVKKKTGKWRVHVNFMDLNKACPKGPFLLPRIDQLVDTTVGHSWMSFLDAFQGYH
;
A
#
# COMPACT_ATOMS: atom_id res chain seq x y z
N MET A 1 22.50 4.52 -45.62
CA MET A 1 21.49 3.99 -44.70
C MET A 1 22.23 3.64 -43.41
N LEU A 2 22.31 4.65 -42.50
CA LEU A 2 23.01 4.52 -41.20
C LEU A 2 21.93 4.29 -40.16
N SER A 3 21.87 3.07 -39.64
CA SER A 3 21.07 2.70 -38.51
C SER A 3 21.77 3.23 -37.24
N THR A 4 21.27 4.30 -36.69
CA THR A 4 21.62 4.75 -35.35
C THR A 4 20.90 3.85 -34.36
N GLU A 5 21.64 2.89 -33.81
CA GLU A 5 21.23 2.19 -32.58
C GLU A 5 21.23 3.24 -31.43
N VAL A 6 20.05 3.59 -30.97
CA VAL A 6 19.90 4.37 -29.73
C VAL A 6 20.13 3.35 -28.60
N GLU A 7 21.31 3.39 -28.00
CA GLU A 7 21.55 2.72 -26.72
C GLU A 7 20.60 3.34 -25.69
N GLU A 8 19.57 2.60 -25.32
CA GLU A 8 18.74 2.90 -24.14
C GLU A 8 19.65 2.80 -22.92
N GLY A 9 20.15 3.94 -22.46
CA GLY A 9 20.85 4.09 -21.20
C GLY A 9 19.90 3.88 -20.03
N GLY A 10 19.48 2.62 -19.79
CA GLY A 10 18.71 2.25 -18.63
C GLY A 10 19.52 2.55 -17.38
N ALA A 11 18.96 3.34 -16.46
CA ALA A 11 19.57 3.61 -15.17
C ALA A 11 19.94 2.29 -14.50
N LYS A 12 21.23 2.06 -14.25
CA LYS A 12 21.72 0.87 -13.54
C LYS A 12 21.39 1.04 -12.06
N CYS A 13 20.34 0.36 -11.61
CA CYS A 13 20.06 0.25 -10.19
C CYS A 13 21.17 -0.54 -9.49
N GLU A 14 21.54 -0.08 -8.29
CA GLU A 14 22.44 -0.80 -7.41
C GLU A 14 21.92 -2.20 -7.11
N LYS A 15 22.82 -3.17 -7.00
CA LYS A 15 22.46 -4.51 -6.54
C LYS A 15 22.12 -4.48 -5.06
N LEU A 16 20.97 -5.05 -4.71
CA LEU A 16 20.52 -5.16 -3.33
C LEU A 16 20.81 -6.57 -2.79
N GLU A 17 21.25 -6.64 -1.55
CA GLU A 17 21.44 -7.87 -0.80
C GLU A 17 20.30 -8.06 0.21
N ARG A 18 19.83 -9.29 0.31
CA ARG A 18 18.80 -9.67 1.29
C ARG A 18 19.45 -9.90 2.65
N VAL A 19 19.10 -9.08 3.63
CA VAL A 19 19.54 -9.20 5.01
C VAL A 19 18.39 -9.68 5.87
N VAL A 20 18.46 -10.94 6.32
CA VAL A 20 17.45 -11.54 7.23
C VAL A 20 17.64 -10.97 8.62
N ILE A 21 16.53 -10.61 9.27
CA ILE A 21 16.53 -10.04 10.62
C ILE A 21 15.71 -10.93 11.55
N GLY A 22 16.37 -11.46 12.58
CA GLY A 22 15.78 -12.42 13.51
C GLY A 22 15.78 -13.85 12.98
N ASN A 23 14.93 -14.71 13.57
CA ASN A 23 14.87 -16.15 13.28
C ASN A 23 13.91 -16.53 12.16
N ASN A 24 13.27 -15.56 11.51
CA ASN A 24 12.30 -15.80 10.45
C ASN A 24 12.84 -15.29 9.11
N GLU A 25 13.08 -16.21 8.18
CA GLU A 25 13.59 -15.90 6.84
C GLU A 25 12.65 -15.02 6.00
N GLU A 26 11.36 -14.95 6.34
CA GLU A 26 10.41 -14.07 5.67
C GLU A 26 10.59 -12.60 6.04
N LYS A 27 11.28 -12.32 7.16
CA LYS A 27 11.57 -10.96 7.62
C LYS A 27 12.97 -10.55 7.18
N PHE A 28 13.03 -9.77 6.14
CA PHE A 28 14.29 -9.30 5.57
C PHE A 28 14.18 -7.87 5.08
N PHE A 29 15.30 -7.19 5.07
CA PHE A 29 15.49 -5.94 4.37
C PHE A 29 16.36 -6.15 3.13
N GLN A 30 16.21 -5.28 2.16
CA GLN A 30 17.08 -5.20 1.00
C GLN A 30 18.02 -4.03 1.20
N VAL A 31 19.31 -4.31 1.31
CA VAL A 31 20.36 -3.33 1.60
C VAL A 31 21.32 -3.27 0.42
N GLY A 32 21.70 -2.05 0.03
CA GLY A 32 22.65 -1.83 -1.06
C GLY A 32 24.01 -2.45 -0.79
N VAL A 33 24.59 -3.10 -1.80
CA VAL A 33 25.92 -3.74 -1.66
C VAL A 33 27.06 -2.75 -1.74
N GLN A 34 26.82 -1.54 -2.27
CA GLN A 34 27.84 -0.49 -2.39
C GLN A 34 28.05 0.32 -1.10
N LEU A 35 27.19 0.09 -0.09
CA LEU A 35 27.34 0.71 1.22
C LEU A 35 28.69 0.38 1.83
N PRO A 36 29.48 1.37 2.32
CA PRO A 36 30.69 1.11 3.08
C PRO A 36 30.41 0.16 4.25
N HIS A 37 31.32 -0.75 4.49
CA HIS A 37 31.11 -1.84 5.46
C HIS A 37 30.67 -1.34 6.85
N ARG A 38 31.24 -0.25 7.34
CA ARG A 38 30.90 0.36 8.63
C ARG A 38 29.45 0.86 8.63
N GLU A 39 29.07 1.65 7.64
CA GLU A 39 27.72 2.23 7.54
C GLU A 39 26.67 1.15 7.32
N ARG A 40 27.01 0.13 6.53
CA ARG A 40 26.17 -1.04 6.33
C ARG A 40 25.90 -1.77 7.65
N GLN A 41 26.92 -1.97 8.48
CA GLN A 41 26.78 -2.64 9.76
C GLN A 41 25.93 -1.80 10.74
N GLU A 42 26.21 -0.49 10.83
CA GLU A 42 25.44 0.45 11.64
C GLU A 42 23.95 0.46 11.24
N LEU A 43 23.65 0.45 9.93
CA LEU A 43 22.28 0.37 9.42
C LEU A 43 21.60 -0.95 9.80
N ILE A 44 22.29 -2.08 9.64
CA ILE A 44 21.74 -3.40 9.98
C ILE A 44 21.43 -3.49 11.47
N ASP A 45 22.32 -2.99 12.32
CA ASP A 45 22.14 -3.00 13.76
C ASP A 45 21.01 -2.07 14.20
N PHE A 46 20.86 -0.92 13.55
CA PHE A 46 19.73 -0.02 13.74
C PHE A 46 18.40 -0.69 13.36
N LEU A 47 18.34 -1.34 12.20
CA LEU A 47 17.14 -2.05 11.74
C LEU A 47 16.76 -3.22 12.65
N ARG A 48 17.77 -3.95 13.16
CA ARG A 48 17.55 -5.03 14.13
C ARG A 48 17.00 -4.51 15.45
N LYS A 49 17.52 -3.41 15.95
CA LYS A 49 17.08 -2.80 17.20
C LYS A 49 15.63 -2.28 17.12
N ASN A 50 15.19 -1.89 15.92
CA ASN A 50 13.89 -1.27 15.70
C ASN A 50 12.96 -2.16 14.84
N ILE A 51 13.10 -3.48 14.91
CA ILE A 51 12.33 -4.43 14.09
C ILE A 51 10.82 -4.39 14.35
N ASP A 52 10.42 -3.98 15.53
CA ASP A 52 9.05 -3.83 16.00
C ASP A 52 8.29 -2.67 15.36
N VAL A 53 9.01 -1.66 14.84
CA VAL A 53 8.44 -0.52 14.11
C VAL A 53 7.87 -0.96 12.75
N PHE A 54 8.35 -2.09 12.21
CA PHE A 54 7.92 -2.57 10.90
C PHE A 54 6.74 -3.52 10.99
N ALA A 55 5.71 -3.27 10.18
CA ALA A 55 4.57 -4.17 10.07
C ALA A 55 4.88 -5.34 9.14
N TRP A 56 5.12 -6.52 9.69
CA TRP A 56 5.41 -7.75 8.96
C TRP A 56 4.16 -8.56 8.59
N SER A 57 3.01 -8.17 9.09
CA SER A 57 1.72 -8.80 8.81
C SER A 57 0.59 -7.80 9.04
N ALA A 58 -0.57 -8.04 8.43
CA ALA A 58 -1.77 -7.22 8.61
C ALA A 58 -2.17 -7.07 10.10
N TYR A 59 -1.91 -8.08 10.91
CA TYR A 59 -2.20 -8.05 12.35
C TYR A 59 -1.30 -7.13 13.17
N LYS A 60 -0.14 -6.73 12.62
CA LYS A 60 0.79 -5.83 13.29
C LYS A 60 0.60 -4.36 12.90
N ALA A 61 -0.17 -4.10 11.85
CA ALA A 61 -0.59 -2.76 11.49
C ALA A 61 -1.83 -2.39 12.33
N SER A 62 -1.61 -2.02 13.57
CA SER A 62 -2.69 -1.74 14.55
C SER A 62 -3.48 -0.47 14.24
N GLY A 63 -3.10 0.28 13.22
CA GLY A 63 -3.70 1.57 12.93
C GLY A 63 -3.35 2.65 13.97
N VAL A 64 -3.90 3.82 13.79
CA VAL A 64 -3.77 4.93 14.74
C VAL A 64 -4.96 4.85 15.71
N ASP A 65 -4.70 5.14 17.00
CA ASP A 65 -5.75 5.18 18.00
C ASP A 65 -6.84 6.20 17.58
N PRO A 66 -8.11 5.77 17.49
CA PRO A 66 -9.21 6.67 17.11
C PRO A 66 -9.37 7.88 18.04
N ASP A 67 -8.95 7.77 19.30
CA ASP A 67 -8.99 8.87 20.26
C ASP A 67 -7.90 9.91 19.98
N PHE A 68 -6.79 9.49 19.33
CA PHE A 68 -5.74 10.40 18.89
C PHE A 68 -6.12 11.13 17.59
N ILE A 69 -6.55 10.38 16.57
CA ILE A 69 -7.01 10.94 15.30
C ILE A 69 -7.99 9.98 14.63
N CYS A 70 -9.12 10.52 14.19
CA CYS A 70 -10.08 9.80 13.38
C CYS A 70 -10.31 10.55 12.07
N TYR A 71 -10.03 9.90 10.95
CA TYR A 71 -10.32 10.47 9.63
C TYR A 71 -11.82 10.40 9.35
N ARG A 72 -12.43 11.55 9.11
CA ARG A 72 -13.83 11.67 8.72
C ARG A 72 -13.92 12.09 7.26
N LEU A 73 -14.70 11.35 6.49
CA LEU A 73 -14.98 11.73 5.11
C LEU A 73 -15.82 13.01 5.09
N ASN A 74 -15.36 14.00 4.34
CA ASN A 74 -16.09 15.24 4.12
C ASN A 74 -17.16 15.03 3.03
N VAL A 75 -18.23 14.30 3.37
CA VAL A 75 -19.34 14.05 2.46
C VAL A 75 -20.25 15.28 2.42
N ASN A 76 -20.59 15.74 1.20
CA ASN A 76 -21.55 16.83 1.04
C ASN A 76 -22.92 16.41 1.63
N PRO A 77 -23.45 17.07 2.67
CA PRO A 77 -24.69 16.69 3.34
C PRO A 77 -25.93 16.80 2.44
N PHE A 78 -25.86 17.54 1.36
CA PHE A 78 -26.96 17.66 0.38
C PHE A 78 -26.95 16.54 -0.66
N THR A 79 -25.95 15.66 -0.67
CA THR A 79 -25.90 14.52 -1.60
C THR A 79 -26.69 13.35 -1.04
N ILE A 80 -27.64 12.86 -1.82
CA ILE A 80 -28.44 11.70 -1.46
C ILE A 80 -27.55 10.44 -1.51
N PRO A 81 -27.46 9.68 -0.39
CA PRO A 81 -26.70 8.44 -0.35
C PRO A 81 -27.15 7.42 -1.39
N LYS A 82 -26.21 6.71 -1.97
CA LYS A 82 -26.49 5.68 -2.99
C LYS A 82 -26.14 4.29 -2.49
N LYS A 83 -27.09 3.38 -2.69
CA LYS A 83 -26.91 1.92 -2.52
C LYS A 83 -26.80 1.30 -3.89
N GLN A 84 -25.60 0.84 -4.27
CA GLN A 84 -25.43 0.13 -5.54
C GLN A 84 -26.17 -1.20 -5.49
N PRO A 85 -26.97 -1.56 -6.50
CA PRO A 85 -27.65 -2.85 -6.54
C PRO A 85 -26.63 -3.99 -6.56
N PRO A 86 -26.92 -5.11 -5.87
CA PRO A 86 -25.98 -6.22 -5.80
C PRO A 86 -25.72 -6.81 -7.19
N ARG A 87 -24.46 -7.09 -7.48
CA ARG A 87 -24.03 -7.74 -8.71
C ARG A 87 -23.88 -9.24 -8.50
N ARG A 88 -24.28 -10.02 -9.51
CA ARG A 88 -24.00 -11.46 -9.51
C ARG A 88 -22.48 -11.66 -9.67
N SER A 89 -21.90 -12.46 -8.79
CA SER A 89 -20.49 -12.83 -8.84
C SER A 89 -20.35 -14.32 -9.19
N SER A 90 -19.27 -14.69 -9.88
CA SER A 90 -18.89 -16.10 -9.99
C SER A 90 -18.53 -16.66 -8.62
N ARG A 91 -18.53 -17.99 -8.48
CA ARG A 91 -18.14 -18.64 -7.23
C ARG A 91 -16.71 -18.28 -6.82
N GLU A 92 -15.78 -18.27 -7.77
CA GLU A 92 -14.39 -17.90 -7.51
C GLU A 92 -14.24 -16.45 -6.98
N HIS A 93 -15.00 -15.50 -7.55
CA HIS A 93 -15.00 -14.11 -7.07
C HIS A 93 -15.60 -13.99 -5.67
N PHE A 94 -16.67 -14.73 -5.39
CA PHE A 94 -17.27 -14.76 -4.08
C PHE A 94 -16.29 -15.29 -3.02
N ASP A 95 -15.61 -16.41 -3.31
CA ASP A 95 -14.64 -17.02 -2.41
C ASP A 95 -13.45 -16.08 -2.17
N ALA A 96 -12.98 -15.36 -3.19
CA ALA A 96 -11.93 -14.36 -3.07
C ALA A 96 -12.34 -13.20 -2.15
N VAL A 97 -13.55 -12.65 -2.34
CA VAL A 97 -14.10 -11.57 -1.49
C VAL A 97 -14.25 -12.05 -0.05
N LYS A 98 -14.85 -13.25 0.14
CA LYS A 98 -15.01 -13.84 1.47
C LYS A 98 -13.69 -14.02 2.20
N GLY A 99 -12.66 -14.52 1.51
CA GLY A 99 -11.32 -14.68 2.08
C GLY A 99 -10.71 -13.34 2.51
N GLU A 100 -10.85 -12.30 1.71
CA GLU A 100 -10.32 -10.97 2.04
C GLU A 100 -11.09 -10.33 3.21
N VAL A 101 -12.42 -10.39 3.21
CA VAL A 101 -13.26 -9.90 4.31
C VAL A 101 -12.89 -10.58 5.63
N LEU A 102 -12.67 -11.90 5.63
CA LEU A 102 -12.26 -12.62 6.84
C LEU A 102 -10.92 -12.13 7.36
N LYS A 103 -9.93 -11.91 6.49
CA LYS A 103 -8.62 -11.35 6.89
C LYS A 103 -8.77 -9.97 7.52
N LEU A 104 -9.54 -9.07 6.87
CA LEU A 104 -9.74 -7.72 7.36
C LEU A 104 -10.50 -7.69 8.69
N LYS A 105 -11.50 -8.56 8.87
CA LYS A 105 -12.19 -8.72 10.16
C LYS A 105 -11.25 -9.23 11.25
N GLN A 106 -10.43 -10.23 10.96
CA GLN A 106 -9.43 -10.76 11.89
C GLN A 106 -8.37 -9.71 12.27
N ALA A 107 -7.96 -8.87 11.30
CA ALA A 107 -7.05 -7.75 11.52
C ALA A 107 -7.72 -6.55 12.22
N ARG A 108 -9.02 -6.61 12.54
CA ARG A 108 -9.83 -5.51 13.07
C ARG A 108 -9.83 -4.25 12.21
N ALA A 109 -9.51 -4.39 10.93
CA ALA A 109 -9.50 -3.28 9.97
C ALA A 109 -10.91 -2.90 9.49
N ILE A 110 -11.87 -3.84 9.60
CA ILE A 110 -13.27 -3.60 9.26
C ILE A 110 -14.20 -4.19 10.32
N ASN A 111 -15.35 -3.54 10.50
CA ASN A 111 -16.42 -3.99 11.37
C ASN A 111 -17.70 -4.25 10.57
N GLU A 112 -18.55 -5.12 11.09
CA GLU A 112 -19.88 -5.35 10.55
C GLU A 112 -20.83 -4.25 11.01
N VAL A 113 -21.52 -3.62 10.05
CA VAL A 113 -22.44 -2.51 10.33
C VAL A 113 -23.75 -2.79 9.59
N PHE A 114 -24.86 -2.51 10.27
CA PHE A 114 -26.21 -2.63 9.71
C PHE A 114 -26.75 -1.25 9.27
N TYR A 115 -27.71 -1.26 8.35
CA TYR A 115 -28.44 -0.06 7.91
C TYR A 115 -27.57 1.04 7.27
N LEU A 116 -26.58 0.61 6.47
CA LEU A 116 -25.72 1.53 5.73
C LEU A 116 -26.54 2.39 4.75
N GLU A 117 -26.26 3.69 4.74
CA GLU A 117 -26.81 4.62 3.74
C GLU A 117 -26.05 4.52 2.42
N TRP A 118 -24.75 4.36 2.47
CA TRP A 118 -23.90 4.14 1.32
C TRP A 118 -23.55 2.66 1.18
N LEU A 119 -23.77 2.12 -0.02
CA LEU A 119 -23.41 0.72 -0.31
C LEU A 119 -22.69 0.64 -1.65
N ALA A 120 -21.50 0.09 -1.64
CA ALA A 120 -20.65 -0.08 -2.82
C ALA A 120 -20.39 -1.56 -3.13
N ASN A 121 -20.36 -1.89 -4.42
CA ASN A 121 -20.02 -3.23 -4.88
C ASN A 121 -18.50 -3.47 -4.83
N THR A 122 -18.12 -4.71 -4.60
CA THR A 122 -16.74 -5.16 -4.78
C THR A 122 -16.43 -5.44 -6.25
N VAL A 123 -15.18 -5.18 -6.63
CA VAL A 123 -14.60 -5.51 -7.94
C VAL A 123 -13.40 -6.41 -7.71
N VAL A 124 -13.38 -7.55 -8.38
CA VAL A 124 -12.34 -8.57 -8.21
C VAL A 124 -11.51 -8.65 -9.49
N VAL A 125 -10.20 -8.50 -9.36
CA VAL A 125 -9.25 -8.52 -10.48
C VAL A 125 -8.16 -9.54 -10.22
N LYS A 126 -7.83 -10.37 -11.22
CA LYS A 126 -6.75 -11.34 -11.13
C LYS A 126 -5.42 -10.67 -11.45
N LYS A 127 -4.43 -10.76 -10.55
CA LYS A 127 -3.06 -10.28 -10.79
C LYS A 127 -2.34 -11.20 -11.77
N LYS A 128 -1.27 -10.72 -12.39
CA LYS A 128 -0.37 -11.55 -13.24
C LYS A 128 0.19 -12.77 -12.48
N THR A 129 0.33 -12.68 -11.16
CA THR A 129 0.76 -13.77 -10.28
C THR A 129 -0.31 -14.82 -10.00
N GLY A 130 -1.50 -14.70 -10.60
CA GLY A 130 -2.65 -15.60 -10.36
C GLY A 130 -3.46 -15.28 -9.10
N LYS A 131 -2.98 -14.43 -8.20
CA LYS A 131 -3.71 -14.03 -6.97
C LYS A 131 -4.83 -13.04 -7.29
N TRP A 132 -5.94 -13.15 -6.56
CA TRP A 132 -7.05 -12.21 -6.65
C TRP A 132 -6.75 -10.93 -5.88
N ARG A 133 -7.18 -9.79 -6.42
CA ARG A 133 -7.21 -8.51 -5.73
C ARG A 133 -8.66 -8.04 -5.65
N VAL A 134 -9.11 -7.76 -4.45
CA VAL A 134 -10.45 -7.24 -4.18
C VAL A 134 -10.37 -5.72 -4.01
N HIS A 135 -11.25 -5.01 -4.69
CA HIS A 135 -11.42 -3.57 -4.59
C HIS A 135 -12.86 -3.25 -4.24
N VAL A 136 -13.10 -2.10 -3.64
CA VAL A 136 -14.44 -1.56 -3.42
C VAL A 136 -14.67 -0.40 -4.37
N ASN A 137 -15.83 -0.37 -5.03
CA ASN A 137 -16.16 0.68 -5.99
C ASN A 137 -16.78 1.90 -5.28
N PHE A 138 -15.96 2.76 -4.73
CA PHE A 138 -16.39 4.00 -4.06
C PHE A 138 -16.77 5.15 -5.01
N MET A 139 -17.05 4.89 -6.28
CA MET A 139 -17.26 5.94 -7.28
C MET A 139 -18.38 6.91 -6.89
N ASP A 140 -19.49 6.42 -6.32
CA ASP A 140 -20.59 7.28 -5.91
C ASP A 140 -20.26 8.10 -4.66
N LEU A 141 -19.57 7.49 -3.68
CA LEU A 141 -19.10 8.18 -2.48
C LEU A 141 -18.05 9.24 -2.84
N ASN A 142 -17.11 8.93 -3.72
CA ASN A 142 -16.10 9.87 -4.19
C ASN A 142 -16.69 11.09 -4.92
N LYS A 143 -17.83 10.93 -5.60
CA LYS A 143 -18.55 12.08 -6.19
C LYS A 143 -19.19 12.98 -5.15
N ALA A 144 -19.58 12.42 -4.00
CA ALA A 144 -20.16 13.15 -2.90
C ALA A 144 -19.13 13.86 -2.00
N CYS A 145 -17.87 13.44 -2.08
CA CYS A 145 -16.77 14.06 -1.35
C CYS A 145 -16.08 15.11 -2.21
N PRO A 146 -15.93 16.35 -1.76
CA PRO A 146 -15.11 17.33 -2.46
C PRO A 146 -13.66 16.83 -2.51
N LYS A 147 -12.99 17.13 -3.62
CA LYS A 147 -11.57 16.78 -3.75
C LYS A 147 -10.77 17.49 -2.66
N GLY A 148 -9.87 16.77 -2.02
CA GLY A 148 -8.96 17.35 -1.05
C GLY A 148 -8.09 18.45 -1.67
N PRO A 149 -7.76 19.51 -0.92
CA PRO A 149 -6.92 20.60 -1.40
C PRO A 149 -5.48 20.19 -1.63
N PHE A 150 -5.07 19.03 -1.12
CA PHE A 150 -3.71 18.52 -1.26
C PHE A 150 -3.56 17.83 -2.61
N LEU A 151 -2.75 18.44 -3.47
CA LEU A 151 -2.35 17.83 -4.72
C LEU A 151 -1.34 16.71 -4.44
N LEU A 152 -1.47 15.61 -5.17
CA LEU A 152 -0.42 14.59 -5.17
C LEU A 152 0.88 15.22 -5.67
N PRO A 153 2.04 14.95 -5.04
CA PRO A 153 3.33 15.42 -5.53
C PRO A 153 3.53 14.97 -6.97
N ARG A 154 4.09 15.84 -7.79
CA ARG A 154 4.48 15.47 -9.16
C ARG A 154 5.67 14.52 -9.07
N ILE A 155 5.63 13.43 -9.85
CA ILE A 155 6.70 12.44 -9.87
C ILE A 155 8.05 13.07 -10.19
N ASP A 156 8.07 14.01 -11.16
CA ASP A 156 9.29 14.75 -11.54
C ASP A 156 9.89 15.49 -10.34
N GLN A 157 9.07 16.19 -9.54
CA GLN A 157 9.51 16.88 -8.33
C GLN A 157 10.06 15.91 -7.27
N LEU A 158 9.45 14.72 -7.13
CA LEU A 158 9.96 13.70 -6.22
C LEU A 158 11.32 13.18 -6.69
N VAL A 159 11.51 12.98 -7.98
CA VAL A 159 12.80 12.58 -8.56
C VAL A 159 13.84 13.69 -8.34
N ASP A 160 13.50 14.94 -8.64
CA ASP A 160 14.41 16.07 -8.45
C ASP A 160 14.86 16.25 -7.00
N THR A 161 13.98 15.97 -6.02
CA THR A 161 14.34 16.02 -4.60
C THR A 161 15.29 14.91 -4.17
N THR A 162 15.45 13.84 -4.94
CA THR A 162 16.41 12.76 -4.65
C THR A 162 17.79 13.00 -5.25
N VAL A 163 17.90 13.93 -6.18
CA VAL A 163 19.17 14.25 -6.84
C VAL A 163 20.15 14.88 -5.84
N GLY A 164 21.39 14.43 -5.85
CA GLY A 164 22.44 14.92 -4.96
C GLY A 164 22.52 14.23 -3.61
N HIS A 165 21.60 13.34 -3.28
CA HIS A 165 21.68 12.50 -2.09
C HIS A 165 22.43 11.20 -2.39
N SER A 166 23.44 10.89 -1.57
CA SER A 166 24.25 9.67 -1.71
C SER A 166 23.47 8.40 -1.32
N TRP A 167 22.40 8.56 -0.56
CA TRP A 167 21.65 7.46 0.03
C TRP A 167 20.15 7.65 -0.16
N MET A 168 19.47 6.57 -0.48
CA MET A 168 18.00 6.56 -0.58
C MET A 168 17.44 5.36 0.18
N SER A 169 16.38 5.57 0.94
CA SER A 169 15.59 4.51 1.56
C SER A 169 14.19 4.49 0.96
N PHE A 170 13.70 3.30 0.65
CA PHE A 170 12.35 3.10 0.13
C PHE A 170 11.52 2.42 1.23
N LEU A 171 10.54 3.14 1.73
CA LEU A 171 9.59 2.65 2.72
C LEU A 171 8.22 2.55 2.06
N ASP A 172 7.63 1.35 2.11
CA ASP A 172 6.26 1.13 1.67
C ASP A 172 5.35 1.08 2.91
N ALA A 173 4.30 1.91 2.91
CA ALA A 173 3.32 1.87 3.98
C ALA A 173 2.51 0.57 3.86
N PHE A 174 2.70 -0.34 4.80
CA PHE A 174 1.95 -1.59 4.82
C PHE A 174 0.45 -1.31 4.93
N GLN A 175 -0.30 -1.67 3.88
CA GLN A 175 -1.75 -1.44 3.82
C GLN A 175 -2.17 0.01 4.15
N GLY A 176 -1.47 0.99 3.63
CA GLY A 176 -1.62 2.42 3.96
C GLY A 176 -3.00 3.05 3.72
N TYR A 177 -4.00 2.26 3.32
CA TYR A 177 -5.40 2.67 3.13
C TYR A 177 -6.37 1.95 4.07
N HIS A 178 -5.88 1.38 5.15
CA HIS A 178 -6.69 0.71 6.18
C HIS A 178 -6.83 1.55 7.42
#